data_417c185867cd29097c864a101fcc8210
#
_entry.id   417c185867cd29097c864a101fcc8210
#
_cell.length_a   1.000
_cell.length_b   1.000
_cell.length_c   1.000
_cell.angle_alpha   90.00
_cell.angle_beta   90.00
_cell.angle_gamma   90.00
#
_symmetry.space_group_name_H-M   'P 1'
#
loop_
_entity.id
_entity.type
_entity.pdbx_description
1 polymer ?
#
loop_
_entity_poly.entity_id
_entity_poly.type
_entity_poly.pdbx_seq_one_letter_code
_entity_poly.pdbx_strand_id
1 'polypeptide(L)'
;MLNYKSLNAVTLVGRIGSLDMRSSASGSKFLTCSVVTESSVKENGAWTHKAVWHNVTVFGNAEKIIEKLEKGCLVMVVGSLDYRKTEKGMFCNIVADQFQILSSSSKEAQQSQSRSQPQRKAPAPVQTRPQTSSEDEELF
;
A
#
# COMPACT_ATOMS: atom_id res chain seq x y z
N MET A 1 29.31 -14.90 16.21
CA MET A 1 28.35 -15.92 15.80
C MET A 1 27.08 -15.77 16.63
N LEU A 2 26.02 -15.39 15.93
CA LEU A 2 24.71 -15.31 16.59
C LEU A 2 24.09 -16.69 16.61
N ASN A 3 24.05 -17.28 17.77
CA ASN A 3 23.38 -18.57 17.96
C ASN A 3 21.88 -18.34 18.17
N TYR A 4 21.16 -18.25 17.06
CA TYR A 4 19.71 -18.23 17.15
C TYR A 4 19.17 -19.63 17.31
N LYS A 5 18.56 -19.90 18.44
CA LYS A 5 17.81 -21.14 18.66
C LYS A 5 16.45 -21.11 17.97
N SER A 6 15.96 -19.92 17.63
CA SER A 6 14.66 -19.70 16.99
C SER A 6 14.63 -18.35 16.31
N LEU A 7 13.69 -18.18 15.40
CA LEU A 7 13.46 -16.93 14.71
C LEU A 7 11.96 -16.63 14.71
N ASN A 8 11.62 -15.39 15.07
CA ASN A 8 10.26 -14.85 14.94
C ASN A 8 10.37 -13.51 14.23
N ALA A 9 10.01 -13.48 12.95
CA ALA A 9 10.17 -12.31 12.12
C ALA A 9 8.96 -12.14 11.19
N VAL A 10 8.48 -10.91 11.09
CA VAL A 10 7.39 -10.53 10.21
C VAL A 10 7.79 -9.28 9.45
N THR A 11 7.57 -9.27 8.16
CA THR A 11 7.73 -8.08 7.31
C THR A 11 6.42 -7.82 6.58
N LEU A 12 5.90 -6.60 6.74
CA LEU A 12 4.67 -6.16 6.09
C LEU A 12 4.93 -4.89 5.30
N VAL A 13 4.31 -4.80 4.14
CA VAL A 13 4.14 -3.55 3.41
C VAL A 13 2.64 -3.42 3.14
N GLY A 14 2.04 -2.39 3.69
CA GLY A 14 0.60 -2.20 3.60
C GLY A 14 0.18 -0.80 3.95
N ARG A 15 -1.12 -0.56 3.94
CA ARG A 15 -1.69 0.76 4.22
C ARG A 15 -2.26 0.85 5.62
N ILE A 16 -2.12 2.01 6.20
CA ILE A 16 -2.66 2.32 7.53
C ILE A 16 -4.17 2.45 7.47
N GLY A 17 -4.87 1.73 8.36
CA GLY A 17 -6.31 1.84 8.52
C GLY A 17 -6.71 2.66 9.74
N SER A 18 -6.13 2.38 10.89
CA SER A 18 -6.42 3.08 12.14
C SER A 18 -5.15 3.41 12.89
N LEU A 19 -5.20 4.46 13.67
CA LEU A 19 -4.09 4.97 14.46
C LEU A 19 -4.58 5.30 15.86
N ASP A 20 -3.84 4.90 16.88
CA ASP A 20 -4.16 5.19 18.27
C ASP A 20 -2.89 5.33 19.10
N MET A 21 -2.73 6.46 19.79
CA MET A 21 -1.65 6.66 20.73
C MET A 21 -2.09 6.23 22.11
N ARG A 22 -1.28 5.41 22.76
CA ARG A 22 -1.54 4.90 24.09
C ARG A 22 -0.36 5.18 25.01
N SER A 23 -0.65 5.16 26.32
CA SER A 23 0.37 5.27 27.34
C SER A 23 0.44 3.98 28.14
N SER A 24 1.65 3.54 28.43
CA SER A 24 1.88 2.41 29.33
C SER A 24 1.73 2.84 30.78
N ALA A 25 1.70 1.84 31.68
CA ALA A 25 1.65 2.10 33.11
C ALA A 25 2.86 2.90 33.63
N SER A 26 4.01 2.80 32.95
CA SER A 26 5.22 3.55 33.25
C SER A 26 5.23 4.96 32.67
N GLY A 27 4.19 5.39 31.95
CA GLY A 27 4.09 6.69 31.31
C GLY A 27 4.71 6.78 29.94
N SER A 28 5.30 5.71 29.41
CA SER A 28 5.85 5.66 28.05
C SER A 28 4.73 5.61 27.02
N LYS A 29 4.85 6.39 25.98
CA LYS A 29 3.88 6.41 24.88
C LYS A 29 4.24 5.38 23.83
N PHE A 30 3.24 4.72 23.30
CA PHE A 30 3.38 3.79 22.19
C PHE A 30 2.22 3.94 21.20
N LEU A 31 2.49 3.59 19.96
CA LEU A 31 1.51 3.69 18.89
C LEU A 31 0.95 2.30 18.59
N THR A 32 -0.37 2.22 18.51
CA THR A 32 -1.05 1.06 17.94
C THR A 32 -1.70 1.45 16.64
N CYS A 33 -1.56 0.63 15.63
CA CYS A 33 -2.16 0.89 14.34
C CYS A 33 -2.61 -0.42 13.68
N SER A 34 -3.55 -0.31 12.76
CA SER A 34 -3.89 -1.40 11.86
C SER A 34 -3.27 -1.19 10.49
N VAL A 35 -2.71 -2.25 9.96
CA VAL A 35 -2.12 -2.25 8.62
C VAL A 35 -2.83 -3.30 7.78
N VAL A 36 -3.32 -2.91 6.62
CA VAL A 36 -3.97 -3.83 5.69
C VAL A 36 -2.99 -4.24 4.61
N THR A 37 -2.90 -5.55 4.39
CA THR A 37 -2.22 -6.12 3.22
C THR A 37 -3.25 -6.74 2.30
N GLU A 38 -3.09 -6.52 1.02
CA GLU A 38 -4.02 -7.02 0.01
C GLU A 38 -3.32 -8.03 -0.90
N SER A 39 -4.05 -9.06 -1.24
CA SER A 39 -3.59 -10.06 -2.20
C SER A 39 -4.71 -10.40 -3.17
N SER A 40 -4.33 -10.83 -4.37
CA SER A 40 -5.29 -11.33 -5.32
C SER A 40 -5.32 -12.85 -5.25
N VAL A 41 -6.50 -13.41 -5.10
CA VAL A 41 -6.73 -14.85 -5.00
C VAL A 41 -7.67 -15.27 -6.11
N LYS A 42 -7.39 -16.38 -6.73
CA LYS A 42 -8.27 -16.94 -7.75
C LYS A 42 -9.22 -17.94 -7.10
N GLU A 43 -10.50 -17.63 -7.13
CA GLU A 43 -11.56 -18.50 -6.63
C GLU A 43 -12.58 -18.74 -7.74
N ASN A 44 -12.94 -19.98 -7.96
CA ASN A 44 -13.94 -20.37 -8.97
C ASN A 44 -13.69 -19.79 -10.37
N GLY A 45 -12.43 -19.69 -10.77
CA GLY A 45 -12.05 -19.14 -12.06
C GLY A 45 -12.00 -17.62 -12.14
N ALA A 46 -12.36 -16.90 -11.09
CA ALA A 46 -12.34 -15.44 -11.03
C ALA A 46 -11.30 -14.93 -10.04
N TRP A 47 -10.72 -13.79 -10.33
CA TRP A 47 -9.79 -13.11 -9.42
C TRP A 47 -10.57 -12.27 -8.41
N THR A 48 -10.32 -12.49 -7.12
CA THR A 48 -10.88 -11.71 -6.04
C THR A 48 -9.77 -11.09 -5.20
N HIS A 49 -10.07 -9.97 -4.57
CA HIS A 49 -9.14 -9.31 -3.65
C HIS A 49 -9.41 -9.78 -2.23
N LYS A 50 -8.36 -10.16 -1.53
CA LYS A 50 -8.41 -10.52 -0.13
C LYS A 50 -7.62 -9.52 0.69
N ALA A 51 -8.28 -8.86 1.63
CA ALA A 51 -7.64 -7.95 2.57
C ALA A 51 -7.39 -8.66 3.89
N VAL A 52 -6.19 -8.50 4.44
CA VAL A 52 -5.82 -9.02 5.76
C VAL A 52 -5.41 -7.84 6.63
N TRP A 53 -6.06 -7.71 7.77
CA TRP A 53 -5.79 -6.67 8.75
C TRP A 53 -4.84 -7.16 9.82
N HIS A 54 -3.79 -6.39 10.05
CA HIS A 54 -2.77 -6.70 11.05
C HIS A 54 -2.76 -5.63 12.13
N ASN A 55 -2.68 -6.04 13.39
CA ASN A 55 -2.49 -5.13 14.51
C ASN A 55 -1.00 -4.95 14.75
N VAL A 56 -0.54 -3.72 14.75
CA VAL A 56 0.86 -3.38 14.91
C VAL A 56 1.03 -2.43 16.09
N THR A 57 2.00 -2.72 16.95
CA THR A 57 2.38 -1.86 18.06
C THR A 57 3.81 -1.38 17.85
N VAL A 58 4.00 -0.06 17.96
CA VAL A 58 5.31 0.58 17.81
C VAL A 58 5.71 1.17 19.16
N PHE A 59 6.76 0.63 19.74
CA PHE A 59 7.40 1.21 20.92
C PHE A 59 8.60 2.05 20.47
N GLY A 60 8.86 3.16 21.09
CA GLY A 60 9.95 4.03 20.71
C GLY A 60 9.65 4.88 19.49
N ASN A 61 10.02 6.13 19.55
CA ASN A 61 9.78 7.14 18.50
C ASN A 61 8.32 7.27 18.05
N ALA A 62 7.38 6.70 18.80
CA ALA A 62 5.97 6.70 18.47
C ALA A 62 5.42 8.11 18.23
N GLU A 63 5.83 9.08 19.06
CA GLU A 63 5.41 10.47 18.94
C GLU A 63 5.87 11.11 17.63
N LYS A 64 7.09 10.82 17.20
CA LYS A 64 7.63 11.33 15.93
C LYS A 64 6.96 10.68 14.72
N ILE A 65 6.63 9.41 14.85
CA ILE A 65 5.98 8.65 13.79
C ILE A 65 4.55 9.15 13.59
N ILE A 66 3.80 9.35 14.67
CA ILE A 66 2.40 9.77 14.60
C ILE A 66 2.23 11.15 13.97
N GLU A 67 3.20 12.05 14.12
CA GLU A 67 3.16 13.36 13.50
C GLU A 67 3.14 13.32 11.97
N LYS A 68 3.75 12.29 11.40
CA LYS A 68 3.89 12.11 9.95
C LYS A 68 2.94 11.08 9.38
N LEU A 69 2.27 10.32 10.23
CA LEU A 69 1.48 9.17 9.83
C LEU A 69 0.01 9.54 9.71
N GLU A 70 -0.60 9.14 8.60
CA GLU A 70 -2.02 9.35 8.33
C GLU A 70 -2.66 8.06 7.86
N LYS A 71 -3.97 7.97 7.96
CA LYS A 71 -4.75 6.87 7.37
C LYS A 71 -4.51 6.84 5.86
N GLY A 72 -4.27 5.65 5.34
CA GLY A 72 -4.00 5.44 3.92
C GLY A 72 -2.53 5.51 3.53
N CYS A 73 -1.62 5.92 4.44
CA CYS A 73 -0.19 5.88 4.19
C CYS A 73 0.29 4.46 3.92
N LEU A 74 1.18 4.33 2.96
CA LEU A 74 1.90 3.07 2.72
C LEU A 74 3.09 3.00 3.67
N VAL A 75 3.16 1.93 4.43
CA VAL A 75 4.21 1.73 5.44
C VAL A 75 4.86 0.38 5.29
N MET A 76 6.11 0.31 5.73
CA MET A 76 6.83 -0.95 5.89
C MET A 76 7.04 -1.18 7.38
N VAL A 77 6.68 -2.38 7.84
CA VAL A 77 6.82 -2.80 9.23
C VAL A 77 7.67 -4.05 9.25
N VAL A 78 8.72 -4.03 10.04
CA VAL A 78 9.53 -5.21 10.35
C VAL A 78 9.47 -5.43 11.85
N GLY A 79 9.10 -6.62 12.26
CA GLY A 79 8.96 -6.93 13.67
C GLY A 79 8.77 -8.41 13.93
N SER A 80 8.11 -8.72 15.02
CA SER A 80 7.83 -10.07 15.47
C SER A 80 6.38 -10.24 15.85
N LEU A 81 5.91 -11.49 15.82
CA LEU A 81 4.58 -11.85 16.27
C LEU A 81 4.54 -11.93 17.79
N ASP A 82 3.52 -11.35 18.37
CA ASP A 82 3.22 -11.43 19.80
C ASP A 82 1.77 -11.91 19.98
N TYR A 83 1.60 -12.99 20.70
CA TYR A 83 0.28 -13.56 20.97
C TYR A 83 -0.11 -13.27 22.41
N ARG A 84 -1.29 -12.70 22.60
CA ARG A 84 -1.86 -12.45 23.92
C ARG A 84 -3.13 -13.25 24.10
N LYS A 85 -3.19 -14.01 25.19
CA LYS A 85 -4.39 -14.71 25.58
C LYS A 85 -5.24 -13.83 26.47
N THR A 86 -6.47 -13.61 26.05
CA THR A 86 -7.48 -12.86 26.84
C THR A 86 -8.70 -13.75 27.06
N GLU A 87 -9.62 -13.30 27.88
CA GLU A 87 -10.91 -13.97 28.13
C GLU A 87 -11.72 -14.18 26.85
N LYS A 88 -11.56 -13.29 25.86
CA LYS A 88 -12.25 -13.33 24.57
C LYS A 88 -11.57 -14.21 23.52
N GLY A 89 -10.37 -14.73 23.80
CA GLY A 89 -9.61 -15.55 22.87
C GLY A 89 -8.16 -15.10 22.73
N MET A 90 -7.52 -15.57 21.68
CA MET A 90 -6.12 -15.25 21.42
C MET A 90 -6.01 -14.12 20.40
N PHE A 91 -5.29 -13.07 20.76
CA PHE A 91 -5.01 -11.95 19.88
C PHE A 91 -3.58 -12.01 19.38
N CYS A 92 -3.40 -11.87 18.07
CA CYS A 92 -2.11 -11.73 17.45
C CYS A 92 -1.80 -10.25 17.24
N ASN A 93 -0.65 -9.82 17.72
CA ASN A 93 -0.15 -8.46 17.55
C ASN A 93 1.27 -8.53 16.97
N ILE A 94 1.63 -7.54 16.19
CA ILE A 94 2.98 -7.43 15.64
C ILE A 94 3.69 -6.30 16.38
N VAL A 95 4.78 -6.63 17.03
CA VAL A 95 5.64 -5.66 17.69
C VAL A 95 6.67 -5.19 16.66
N ALA A 96 6.61 -3.93 16.29
CA ALA A 96 7.48 -3.37 15.28
C ALA A 96 8.86 -3.05 15.85
N ASP A 97 9.90 -3.57 15.21
CA ASP A 97 11.28 -3.19 15.45
C ASP A 97 11.68 -2.02 14.54
N GLN A 98 11.17 -2.04 13.31
CA GLN A 98 11.36 -0.97 12.33
C GLN A 98 10.02 -0.58 11.74
N PHE A 99 9.79 0.70 11.62
CA PHE A 99 8.58 1.27 11.03
C PHE A 99 8.96 2.42 10.11
N GLN A 100 8.62 2.29 8.85
CA GLN A 100 8.99 3.28 7.84
C GLN A 100 7.79 3.67 7.00
N ILE A 101 7.59 4.97 6.82
CA ILE A 101 6.58 5.51 5.93
C ILE A 101 7.16 5.54 4.52
N LEU A 102 6.52 4.85 3.59
CA LEU A 102 6.98 4.74 2.20
C LEU A 102 6.34 5.78 1.30
N SER A 103 5.05 6.07 1.51
CA SER A 103 4.35 7.10 0.76
C SER A 103 3.19 7.67 1.57
N SER A 104 2.77 8.87 1.22
CA SER A 104 1.62 9.52 1.80
C SER A 104 0.31 8.84 1.40
N SER A 105 -0.81 9.35 1.88
CA SER A 105 -2.12 8.74 1.67
C SER A 105 -2.47 8.56 0.19
N SER A 106 -3.35 7.60 -0.09
CA SER A 106 -3.73 7.24 -1.47
C SER A 106 -4.31 8.39 -2.29
N LYS A 107 -4.80 9.45 -1.65
CA LYS A 107 -5.30 10.64 -2.35
C LYS A 107 -4.20 11.41 -3.08
N GLU A 108 -3.02 11.50 -2.50
CA GLU A 108 -1.86 12.13 -3.15
C GLU A 108 -1.27 11.24 -4.25
N ALA A 109 -1.27 9.93 -4.04
CA ALA A 109 -0.80 9.00 -5.05
C ALA A 109 -1.65 9.02 -6.32
N GLN A 110 -2.96 9.25 -6.22
CA GLN A 110 -3.84 9.39 -7.37
C GLN A 110 -3.62 10.71 -8.12
N GLN A 111 -3.31 11.78 -7.42
CA GLN A 111 -3.01 13.06 -8.05
C GLN A 111 -1.68 13.07 -8.79
N SER A 112 -0.68 12.35 -8.30
CA SER A 112 0.61 12.25 -8.98
C SER A 112 0.55 11.38 -10.24
N GLN A 113 -0.32 10.39 -10.28
CA GLN A 113 -0.51 9.56 -11.47
C GLN A 113 -1.29 10.28 -12.58
N SER A 114 -2.18 11.20 -12.22
CA SER A 114 -2.93 11.97 -13.22
C SER A 114 -2.09 13.06 -13.90
N ARG A 115 -0.97 13.45 -13.30
CA ARG A 115 -0.07 14.45 -13.86
C ARG A 115 1.01 13.91 -14.80
N SER A 116 1.20 12.60 -14.85
CA SER A 116 2.32 12.00 -15.58
C SER A 116 1.93 11.26 -16.86
N GLN A 117 0.69 11.37 -17.34
CA GLN A 117 0.40 10.97 -18.70
C GLN A 117 0.62 12.15 -19.64
N PRO A 118 1.71 12.14 -20.43
CA PRO A 118 1.74 13.03 -21.57
C PRO A 118 0.58 12.61 -22.47
N GLN A 119 -0.32 13.55 -22.71
CA GLN A 119 -1.31 13.36 -23.76
C GLN A 119 -0.52 13.06 -25.03
N ARG A 120 -0.50 11.82 -25.42
CA ARG A 120 -0.17 11.50 -26.80
C ARG A 120 -1.29 12.14 -27.61
N LYS A 121 -0.97 13.24 -28.27
CA LYS A 121 -1.82 13.76 -29.32
C LYS A 121 -2.11 12.59 -30.23
N ALA A 122 -3.37 12.25 -30.33
CA ALA A 122 -3.80 11.31 -31.34
C ALA A 122 -3.23 11.79 -32.68
N PRO A 123 -2.62 10.91 -33.47
CA PRO A 123 -2.18 11.32 -34.78
C PRO A 123 -3.38 11.91 -35.51
N ALA A 124 -3.18 13.09 -36.04
CA ALA A 124 -4.21 13.75 -36.82
C ALA A 124 -4.67 12.78 -37.90
N PRO A 125 -5.99 12.66 -38.12
CA PRO A 125 -6.46 11.79 -39.17
C PRO A 125 -5.79 12.22 -40.48
N VAL A 126 -5.10 11.26 -41.06
CA VAL A 126 -4.53 11.45 -42.39
C VAL A 126 -5.71 11.72 -43.28
N GLN A 127 -5.85 12.99 -43.71
CA GLN A 127 -6.75 13.27 -44.77
C GLN A 127 -6.22 12.54 -45.99
N THR A 128 -6.83 11.43 -46.29
CA THR A 128 -6.71 10.84 -47.61
C THR A 128 -7.21 11.88 -48.60
N ARG A 129 -6.26 12.48 -49.24
CA ARG A 129 -6.57 13.25 -50.43
C ARG A 129 -7.38 12.33 -51.34
N PRO A 130 -8.57 12.73 -51.75
CA PRO A 130 -9.21 11.97 -52.78
C PRO A 130 -8.30 12.01 -53.99
N GLN A 131 -7.79 10.87 -54.35
CA GLN A 131 -7.24 10.77 -55.66
C GLN A 131 -8.37 11.01 -56.63
N THR A 132 -8.38 12.18 -57.16
CA THR A 132 -9.08 12.36 -58.41
C THR A 132 -8.36 11.45 -59.38
N SER A 133 -8.92 10.32 -59.61
CA SER A 133 -8.59 9.60 -60.80
C SER A 133 -9.03 10.50 -61.95
N SER A 134 -8.08 11.19 -62.48
CA SER A 134 -8.30 11.71 -63.78
C SER A 134 -8.37 10.50 -64.71
N GLU A 135 -9.52 10.12 -64.98
CA GLU A 135 -9.69 9.38 -66.10
C GLU A 135 -9.58 10.20 -67.28
N ASP A 136 -8.42 10.16 -67.68
CA ASP A 136 -8.28 10.47 -68.98
C ASP A 136 -8.71 9.40 -69.79
N GLU A 137 -9.74 9.54 -70.24
CA GLU A 137 -10.07 8.98 -71.19
C GLU A 137 -9.70 9.39 -72.39
N GLU A 138 -9.05 9.01 -72.95
CA GLU A 138 -8.78 9.22 -73.99
C GLU A 138 -9.12 8.59 -74.96
N LEU A 139 -9.46 8.62 -75.46
CA LEU A 139 -9.82 8.18 -76.34
C LEU A 139 -9.51 8.19 -77.60
N PHE A 140 -8.96 7.65 -78.04
CA PHE A 140 -8.50 7.54 -79.29
C PHE A 140 -7.44 8.07 -79.61
#